data_84aaca088633150109e07789fc7682a2
#
_entry.id   84aaca088633150109e07789fc7682a2
#
_cell.length_a   1.000
_cell.length_b   1.000
_cell.length_c   1.000
_cell.angle_alpha   90.00
_cell.angle_beta   90.00
_cell.angle_gamma   90.00
#
_symmetry.space_group_name_H-M   'P 1'
#
loop_
_entity.id
_entity.type
_entity.pdbx_description
1 polymer ?
#
loop_
_entity_poly.entity_id
_entity_poly.type
_entity_poly.pdbx_seq_one_letter_code
_entity_poly.pdbx_strand_id
1 'polypeptide(L)'
;EVEGVEIELSGDIDDQNNLTFGYTSLDGVTSKGTKQPRELPDQMLSLWYSYQANERIGFGLGVTHQGESFIKDTSNGSTGPALPDYTRVDFALYINASDNDVVRIHVENLTDELYFPHSHSTHQASVGESLNARISYSRRF
;
A
#
# COMPACT_ATOMS: atom_id res chain seq x y z
N GLU A 1 -24.45 1.52 4.90
CA GLU A 1 -24.20 0.23 4.24
C GLU A 1 -22.94 0.36 3.39
N VAL A 2 -22.10 -0.67 3.41
CA VAL A 2 -20.91 -0.80 2.56
C VAL A 2 -20.94 -2.18 1.95
N GLU A 3 -20.80 -2.26 0.65
CA GLU A 3 -20.70 -3.51 -0.11
C GLU A 3 -19.40 -3.50 -0.92
N GLY A 4 -18.87 -4.67 -1.23
CA GLY A 4 -17.65 -4.72 -2.01
C GLY A 4 -17.20 -6.12 -2.38
N VAL A 5 -16.09 -6.16 -3.09
CA VAL A 5 -15.40 -7.39 -3.50
C VAL A 5 -13.96 -7.30 -3.02
N GLU A 6 -13.48 -8.40 -2.47
CA GLU A 6 -12.09 -8.57 -2.04
C GLU A 6 -11.49 -9.80 -2.70
N ILE A 7 -10.27 -9.66 -3.21
CA ILE A 7 -9.50 -10.73 -3.83
C ILE A 7 -8.13 -10.74 -3.19
N GLU A 8 -7.73 -11.89 -2.66
CA GLU A 8 -6.40 -12.10 -2.10
C GLU A 8 -5.75 -13.32 -2.75
N LEU A 9 -4.48 -13.18 -3.09
CA LEU A 9 -3.62 -14.25 -3.60
C LEU A 9 -2.27 -14.15 -2.91
N SER A 10 -1.76 -15.28 -2.41
CA SER A 10 -0.41 -15.34 -1.86
C SER A 10 0.18 -16.73 -2.09
N GLY A 11 1.41 -16.77 -2.57
CA GLY A 11 2.10 -18.04 -2.76
C GLY A 11 3.36 -17.94 -3.61
N ASP A 12 4.04 -19.06 -3.71
CA ASP A 12 5.20 -19.22 -4.58
C ASP A 12 4.74 -19.50 -6.00
N ILE A 13 5.25 -18.74 -6.96
CA ILE A 13 5.08 -18.99 -8.40
C ILE A 13 6.02 -20.13 -8.81
N ASP A 14 7.24 -20.12 -8.26
CA ASP A 14 8.28 -21.14 -8.37
C ASP A 14 9.26 -21.02 -7.20
N ASP A 15 10.36 -21.78 -7.24
CA ASP A 15 11.38 -21.82 -6.16
C ASP A 15 12.08 -20.47 -5.91
N GLN A 16 11.99 -19.53 -6.84
CA GLN A 16 12.66 -18.23 -6.77
C GLN A 16 11.69 -17.04 -6.68
N ASN A 17 10.43 -17.26 -7.01
CA ASN A 17 9.45 -16.19 -7.19
C ASN A 17 8.25 -16.35 -6.27
N ASN A 18 7.98 -15.35 -5.45
CA ASN A 18 6.82 -15.31 -4.58
C ASN A 18 5.99 -14.04 -4.88
N LEU A 19 4.68 -14.17 -4.84
CA LEU A 19 3.74 -13.09 -5.05
C LEU A 19 2.73 -13.04 -3.90
N THR A 20 2.50 -11.83 -3.40
CA THR A 20 1.35 -11.51 -2.55
C THR A 20 0.59 -10.37 -3.21
N PHE A 21 -0.70 -10.54 -3.37
CA PHE A 21 -1.59 -9.60 -4.03
C PHE A 21 -2.89 -9.49 -3.25
N GLY A 22 -3.37 -8.27 -3.05
CA GLY A 22 -4.67 -7.95 -2.51
C GLY A 22 -5.34 -6.86 -3.32
N TYR A 23 -6.61 -7.03 -3.62
CA TYR A 23 -7.44 -6.01 -4.25
C TYR A 23 -8.79 -5.94 -3.55
N THR A 24 -9.23 -4.73 -3.24
CA THR A 24 -10.51 -4.45 -2.64
C THR A 24 -11.22 -3.35 -3.43
N SER A 25 -12.49 -3.58 -3.74
CA SER A 25 -13.38 -2.55 -4.32
C SER A 25 -14.58 -2.39 -3.42
N LEU A 26 -14.88 -1.15 -3.01
CA LEU A 26 -15.92 -0.82 -2.04
C LEU A 26 -16.90 0.19 -2.63
N ASP A 27 -18.18 -0.02 -2.39
CA ASP A 27 -19.24 0.97 -2.61
C ASP A 27 -19.98 1.18 -1.29
N GLY A 28 -20.11 2.42 -0.88
CA GLY A 28 -20.71 2.77 0.40
C GLY A 28 -21.84 3.77 0.28
N VAL A 29 -22.89 3.56 1.08
CA VAL A 29 -24.03 4.48 1.19
C VAL A 29 -24.24 4.85 2.64
N THR A 30 -24.35 6.15 2.92
CA THR A 30 -24.65 6.64 4.27
C THR A 30 -26.12 6.39 4.63
N SER A 31 -26.47 6.50 5.91
CA SER A 31 -27.87 6.38 6.38
C SER A 31 -28.83 7.41 5.79
N LYS A 32 -28.32 8.45 5.17
CA LYS A 32 -29.11 9.49 4.47
C LYS A 32 -29.25 9.24 2.98
N GLY A 33 -28.83 8.07 2.48
CA GLY A 33 -28.87 7.71 1.06
C GLY A 33 -27.87 8.47 0.20
N THR A 34 -26.85 9.09 0.81
CA THR A 34 -25.77 9.77 0.10
C THR A 34 -24.67 8.79 -0.20
N LYS A 35 -24.12 8.86 -1.41
CA LYS A 35 -23.01 8.00 -1.83
C LYS A 35 -21.75 8.37 -1.07
N GLN A 36 -20.99 7.36 -0.75
CA GLN A 36 -19.64 7.37 -0.23
C GLN A 36 -19.48 8.00 1.17
N PRO A 37 -19.41 7.15 2.20
CA PRO A 37 -18.95 7.54 3.52
C PRO A 37 -17.55 8.15 3.45
N ARG A 38 -17.23 9.02 4.41
CA ARG A 38 -15.91 9.57 4.55
C ARG A 38 -14.87 8.47 4.82
N GLU A 39 -13.64 8.71 4.40
CA GLU A 39 -12.49 7.82 4.64
C GLU A 39 -12.67 6.38 4.12
N LEU A 40 -13.54 6.22 3.13
CA LEU A 40 -13.76 4.96 2.44
C LEU A 40 -13.23 5.10 1.01
N PRO A 41 -12.02 4.59 0.70
CA PRO A 41 -11.54 4.51 -0.68
C PRO A 41 -12.45 3.59 -1.50
N ASP A 42 -12.71 3.96 -2.73
CA ASP A 42 -13.51 3.13 -3.65
C ASP A 42 -12.76 1.87 -4.08
N GLN A 43 -11.44 1.93 -4.10
CA GLN A 43 -10.58 0.79 -4.42
C GLN A 43 -9.23 0.87 -3.72
N MET A 44 -8.69 -0.30 -3.42
CA MET A 44 -7.36 -0.47 -2.87
C MET A 44 -6.68 -1.65 -3.55
N LEU A 45 -5.39 -1.51 -3.83
CA LEU A 45 -4.55 -2.57 -4.37
C LEU A 45 -3.24 -2.62 -3.58
N SER A 46 -2.82 -3.82 -3.24
CA SER A 46 -1.51 -4.10 -2.66
C SER A 46 -0.87 -5.26 -3.41
N LEU A 47 0.35 -5.08 -3.85
CA LEU A 47 1.14 -6.12 -4.49
C LEU A 47 2.53 -6.12 -3.90
N TRP A 48 3.02 -7.31 -3.56
CA TRP A 48 4.41 -7.53 -3.20
C TRP A 48 4.95 -8.71 -4.01
N TYR A 49 5.96 -8.47 -4.80
CA TYR A 49 6.67 -9.48 -5.54
C TYR A 49 8.08 -9.65 -4.99
N SER A 50 8.47 -10.88 -4.71
CA SER A 50 9.81 -11.23 -4.24
C SER A 50 10.50 -12.16 -5.23
N TYR A 51 11.76 -11.89 -5.50
CA TYR A 51 12.62 -12.68 -6.37
C TYR A 51 13.92 -13.04 -5.66
N GLN A 52 14.19 -14.33 -5.52
CA GLN A 52 15.45 -14.85 -4.99
C GLN A 52 16.42 -15.14 -6.15
N ALA A 53 17.32 -14.20 -6.42
CA ALA A 53 18.26 -14.32 -7.55
C ALA A 53 19.29 -15.44 -7.37
N ASN A 54 19.70 -15.70 -6.12
CA ASN A 54 20.58 -16.80 -5.73
C ASN A 54 20.51 -16.98 -4.20
N GLU A 55 21.29 -17.90 -3.64
CA GLU A 55 21.30 -18.18 -2.19
C GLU A 55 21.61 -16.96 -1.31
N ARG A 56 22.24 -15.93 -1.88
CA ARG A 56 22.68 -14.75 -1.13
C ARG A 56 21.90 -13.48 -1.40
N ILE A 57 21.27 -13.35 -2.56
CA ILE A 57 20.67 -12.09 -2.98
C ILE A 57 19.23 -12.31 -3.40
N GLY A 58 18.34 -11.55 -2.79
CA GLY A 58 16.94 -11.46 -3.12
C GLY A 58 16.49 -10.00 -3.26
N PHE A 59 15.42 -9.78 -4.02
CA PHE A 59 14.80 -8.49 -4.27
C PHE A 59 13.32 -8.54 -3.92
N GLY A 60 12.78 -7.41 -3.56
CA GLY A 60 11.34 -7.20 -3.39
C GLY A 60 10.89 -5.94 -4.12
N LEU A 61 9.73 -6.00 -4.73
CA LEU A 61 9.05 -4.86 -5.33
C LEU A 61 7.62 -4.81 -4.82
N GLY A 62 7.25 -3.67 -4.24
CA GLY A 62 5.93 -3.39 -3.70
C GLY A 62 5.22 -2.33 -4.53
N VAL A 63 3.91 -2.49 -4.72
CA VAL A 63 3.03 -1.46 -5.25
C VAL A 63 1.81 -1.38 -4.36
N THR A 64 1.51 -0.18 -3.88
CA THR A 64 0.29 0.12 -3.13
C THR A 64 -0.46 1.21 -3.86
N HIS A 65 -1.71 0.95 -4.21
CA HIS A 65 -2.61 1.95 -4.78
C HIS A 65 -3.82 2.11 -3.87
N GLN A 66 -4.23 3.34 -3.65
CA GLN A 66 -5.47 3.70 -2.97
C GLN A 66 -6.22 4.70 -3.84
N GLY A 67 -7.47 4.41 -4.12
CA GLY A 67 -8.38 5.28 -4.84
C GLY A 67 -8.78 6.52 -4.04
N GLU A 68 -9.52 7.40 -4.67
CA GLU A 68 -10.06 8.61 -4.06
C GLU A 68 -10.88 8.27 -2.81
N SER A 69 -10.76 9.08 -1.77
CA SER A 69 -11.60 8.98 -0.58
C SER A 69 -12.11 10.33 -0.11
N PHE A 70 -13.41 10.40 0.27
CA PHE A 70 -13.99 11.66 0.72
C PHE A 70 -13.58 12.02 2.14
N ILE A 71 -13.30 13.30 2.37
CA ILE A 71 -12.89 13.82 3.68
C ILE A 71 -14.08 13.91 4.64
N LYS A 72 -15.29 14.04 4.11
CA LYS A 72 -16.54 14.04 4.87
C LYS A 72 -17.66 13.38 4.08
N ASP A 73 -18.67 12.92 4.77
CA ASP A 73 -19.88 12.40 4.13
C ASP A 73 -20.46 13.41 3.14
N THR A 74 -20.73 12.94 1.93
CA THR A 74 -21.38 13.75 0.91
C THR A 74 -22.88 13.77 1.17
N SER A 75 -23.54 14.90 0.92
CA SER A 75 -24.98 15.03 1.06
C SER A 75 -25.63 15.52 -0.22
N ASN A 76 -26.76 14.90 -0.61
CA ASN A 76 -27.62 15.32 -1.73
C ASN A 76 -26.89 15.48 -3.08
N GLY A 77 -26.07 14.51 -3.48
CA GLY A 77 -25.38 14.52 -4.76
C GLY A 77 -24.23 15.53 -4.89
N SER A 78 -23.87 16.20 -3.79
CA SER A 78 -22.69 17.05 -3.72
C SER A 78 -21.44 16.20 -3.59
N THR A 79 -20.49 16.35 -4.49
CA THR A 79 -19.13 15.86 -4.32
C THR A 79 -18.46 16.69 -3.22
N GLY A 80 -18.14 16.08 -2.10
CA GLY A 80 -17.34 16.72 -1.04
C GLY A 80 -15.88 16.87 -1.44
N PRO A 81 -15.06 17.58 -0.64
CA PRO A 81 -13.63 17.54 -0.82
C PRO A 81 -13.12 16.11 -0.59
N ALA A 82 -12.22 15.67 -1.44
CA ALA A 82 -11.65 14.34 -1.40
C ALA A 82 -10.13 14.40 -1.31
N LEU A 83 -9.54 13.33 -0.79
CA LEU A 83 -8.13 13.03 -0.97
C LEU A 83 -7.96 12.38 -2.33
N PRO A 84 -6.99 12.82 -3.13
CA PRO A 84 -6.72 12.20 -4.43
C PRO A 84 -6.26 10.76 -4.26
N ASP A 85 -6.46 9.97 -5.29
CA ASP A 85 -5.81 8.66 -5.43
C ASP A 85 -4.28 8.79 -5.46
N TYR A 86 -3.60 7.72 -5.11
CA TYR A 86 -2.14 7.66 -5.21
C TYR A 86 -1.65 6.23 -5.49
N THR A 87 -0.43 6.16 -6.01
CA THR A 87 0.29 4.89 -6.20
C THR A 87 1.70 5.02 -5.65
N ARG A 88 2.00 4.26 -4.61
CA ARG A 88 3.33 4.17 -4.00
C ARG A 88 4.06 2.93 -4.48
N VAL A 89 5.33 3.08 -4.81
CA VAL A 89 6.23 1.98 -5.18
C VAL A 89 7.31 1.83 -4.12
N ASP A 90 7.53 0.60 -3.65
CA ASP A 90 8.51 0.27 -2.64
C ASP A 90 9.50 -0.77 -3.19
N PHE A 91 10.73 -0.75 -2.70
CA PHE A 91 11.77 -1.69 -3.10
C PHE A 91 12.46 -2.29 -1.88
N ALA A 92 12.87 -3.54 -1.99
CA ALA A 92 13.70 -4.19 -0.98
C ALA A 92 14.86 -4.95 -1.62
N LEU A 93 16.00 -4.96 -0.91
CA LEU A 93 17.14 -5.78 -1.22
C LEU A 93 17.50 -6.61 0.03
N TYR A 94 17.63 -7.91 -0.16
CA TYR A 94 17.99 -8.89 0.85
C TYR A 94 19.37 -9.48 0.53
N ILE A 95 20.29 -9.41 1.48
CA ILE A 95 21.65 -9.91 1.31
C ILE A 95 21.98 -10.85 2.46
N ASN A 96 22.11 -12.13 2.18
CA ASN A 96 22.68 -13.12 3.09
C ASN A 96 24.21 -13.03 2.97
N ALA A 97 24.83 -12.15 3.75
CA ALA A 97 26.27 -11.89 3.68
C ALA A 97 27.10 -13.11 4.15
N SER A 98 26.55 -13.91 5.06
CA SER A 98 27.02 -15.23 5.47
C SER A 98 25.86 -16.08 5.98
N ASP A 99 26.13 -17.31 6.42
CA ASP A 99 25.09 -18.19 7.02
C ASP A 99 24.48 -17.59 8.30
N ASN A 100 25.17 -16.65 8.93
CA ASN A 100 24.75 -16.02 10.17
C ASN A 100 24.41 -14.53 10.01
N ASP A 101 24.75 -13.90 8.90
CA ASP A 101 24.65 -12.44 8.71
C ASP A 101 23.69 -12.08 7.59
N VAL A 102 22.70 -11.27 7.91
CA VAL A 102 21.69 -10.79 6.95
C VAL A 102 21.62 -9.27 6.97
N VAL A 103 21.73 -8.66 5.80
CA VAL A 103 21.47 -7.23 5.58
C VAL A 103 20.19 -7.09 4.79
N ARG A 104 19.32 -6.17 5.21
CA ARG A 104 18.10 -5.79 4.47
C ARG A 104 18.11 -4.30 4.24
N ILE A 105 17.82 -3.90 3.01
CA ILE A 105 17.63 -2.51 2.62
C ILE A 105 16.19 -2.40 2.13
N HIS A 106 15.42 -1.52 2.73
CA HIS A 106 14.07 -1.17 2.28
C HIS A 106 14.07 0.28 1.84
N VAL A 107 13.52 0.53 0.67
CA VAL A 107 13.28 1.86 0.14
C VAL A 107 11.77 2.00 -0.02
N GLU A 108 11.18 2.89 0.73
CA GLU A 108 9.75 3.20 0.67
C GLU A 108 9.54 4.45 -0.18
N ASN A 109 8.43 4.47 -0.92
CA ASN A 109 8.08 5.54 -1.82
C ASN A 109 9.20 5.87 -2.82
N LEU A 110 9.63 4.87 -3.58
CA LEU A 110 10.76 4.96 -4.53
C LEU A 110 10.59 6.07 -5.58
N THR A 111 9.35 6.40 -5.92
CA THR A 111 9.00 7.44 -6.89
C THR A 111 8.86 8.84 -6.29
N ASP A 112 9.01 8.95 -4.96
CA ASP A 112 8.82 10.19 -4.19
C ASP A 112 7.44 10.85 -4.45
N GLU A 113 6.40 10.01 -4.52
CA GLU A 113 5.01 10.45 -4.71
C GLU A 113 4.53 11.26 -3.51
N LEU A 114 3.93 12.41 -3.74
CA LEU A 114 3.24 13.18 -2.70
C LEU A 114 1.81 12.63 -2.53
N TYR A 115 1.54 11.98 -1.42
CA TYR A 115 0.25 11.35 -1.17
C TYR A 115 -0.32 11.65 0.21
N PHE A 116 -1.64 11.46 0.34
CA PHE A 116 -2.41 11.74 1.54
C PHE A 116 -3.21 10.49 1.94
N PRO A 117 -2.66 9.62 2.82
CA PRO A 117 -3.28 8.33 3.11
C PRO A 117 -4.60 8.44 3.88
N HIS A 118 -4.80 9.49 4.66
CA HIS A 118 -6.01 9.71 5.44
C HIS A 118 -6.17 11.17 5.85
N SER A 119 -7.38 11.52 6.30
CA SER A 119 -7.67 12.84 6.88
C SER A 119 -8.53 12.73 8.13
N HIS A 120 -8.32 13.59 9.09
CA HIS A 120 -9.20 13.69 10.25
C HIS A 120 -10.47 14.49 9.92
N SER A 121 -10.35 15.52 9.06
CA SER A 121 -11.46 16.39 8.65
C SER A 121 -11.03 17.30 7.48
N THR A 122 -11.90 18.20 7.06
CA THR A 122 -11.65 19.15 5.96
C THR A 122 -10.48 20.12 6.19
N HIS A 123 -9.94 20.20 7.39
CA HIS A 123 -8.84 21.11 7.74
C HIS A 123 -7.54 20.39 8.11
N GLN A 124 -7.53 19.06 8.04
CA GLN A 124 -6.35 18.28 8.45
C GLN A 124 -6.28 16.98 7.66
N ALA A 125 -5.33 16.91 6.73
CA ALA A 125 -4.91 15.70 6.05
C ALA A 125 -3.50 15.31 6.49
N SER A 126 -3.24 14.02 6.61
CA SER A 126 -1.90 13.50 6.86
C SER A 126 -1.15 13.39 5.54
N VAL A 127 0.08 13.90 5.51
CA VAL A 127 0.98 13.72 4.38
C VAL A 127 1.71 12.39 4.56
N GLY A 128 1.75 11.57 3.53
CA GLY A 128 2.54 10.34 3.51
C GLY A 128 4.04 10.63 3.55
N GLU A 129 4.82 9.65 3.93
CA GLU A 129 6.28 9.79 3.96
C GLU A 129 6.83 9.92 2.54
N SER A 130 7.73 10.87 2.33
CA SER A 130 8.50 10.99 1.10
C SER A 130 9.48 9.82 0.97
N LEU A 131 10.20 9.76 -0.15
CA LEU A 131 11.24 8.75 -0.38
C LEU A 131 12.13 8.61 0.86
N ASN A 132 12.15 7.41 1.43
CA ASN A 132 12.99 7.08 2.56
C ASN A 132 13.63 5.70 2.41
N ALA A 133 14.72 5.46 3.13
CA ALA A 133 15.40 4.18 3.13
C ALA A 133 15.77 3.75 4.54
N ARG A 134 15.60 2.45 4.80
CA ARG A 134 15.98 1.80 6.06
C ARG A 134 16.95 0.66 5.77
N ILE A 135 18.05 0.61 6.53
CA ILE A 135 18.99 -0.50 6.48
C ILE A 135 18.95 -1.22 7.83
N SER A 136 18.81 -2.53 7.80
CA SER A 136 18.92 -3.39 8.97
C SER A 136 19.96 -4.46 8.77
N TYR A 137 20.69 -4.74 9.83
CA TYR A 137 21.65 -5.84 9.92
C TYR A 137 21.24 -6.77 11.07
N SER A 138 21.27 -8.05 10.80
CA SER A 138 20.97 -9.08 11.81
C SER A 138 22.06 -10.13 11.79
N ARG A 139 22.53 -10.50 12.98
CA ARG A 139 23.50 -11.60 13.15
C ARG A 139 22.93 -12.65 14.11
N ARG A 140 23.03 -13.91 13.72
CA ARG A 140 22.76 -15.08 14.57
C ARG A 140 24.08 -15.56 15.16
N PHE A 141 24.11 -15.78 16.48
CA PHE A 141 25.26 -16.28 17.23
C PHE A 141 25.12 -17.77 17.51
#